data_3bb8cb8176734f35c5cc971f630d294e
#
_entry.id   3bb8cb8176734f35c5cc971f630d294e
#
_cell.length_a   1.000
_cell.length_b   1.000
_cell.length_c   1.000
_cell.angle_alpha   90.00
_cell.angle_beta   90.00
_cell.angle_gamma   90.00
#
_symmetry.space_group_name_H-M   'P 1'
#
loop_
_entity.id
_entity.type
_entity.pdbx_description
1 polymer ?
#
loop_
_entity_poly.entity_id
_entity_poly.type
_entity_poly.pdbx_seq_one_letter_code
_entity_poly.pdbx_strand_id
1 'polypeptide(L)'
;MKKDSKIIKFLETTAIMILIISFIILAYCVYISFTTEQEILGDYDAQKTVAKIEETQEKSISDIIETTNKSVVGISKVKNKGNTIFLKEGTSELGLGTGFIVTSEGYIVTNQHVSGDKNSTCYVTLEDGRNYEATVVWADSDIDLSVIKINAKNLEFLKLGDSENIKIAQKVYAIGNPIGYEFQRTVTAGIISGLERTIKIEEDKTYYMENLIQTDATINLGNSGGPLINEQGEVIGINSVKITTAEGIGFAVPINNVKPIIKKLEAKGEVNSATLGVYAYDKDIVPYINEQLGTKMNLEDGIYIAEIIRNSPADKAKLKKGDIILEIDRIKLNKMSTLRNYIYEKEVGDKVTIRYIHNKKENEIEITLSKK
;
A
#
# COMPACT_ATOMS: atom_id res chain seq x y z
N MET A 1 65.36 -70.08 -41.71
CA MET A 1 64.14 -69.76 -42.54
C MET A 1 62.85 -70.41 -42.06
N LYS A 2 62.77 -71.66 -41.58
CA LYS A 2 61.46 -72.24 -41.13
C LYS A 2 60.99 -71.75 -39.71
N LYS A 3 61.86 -71.24 -38.86
CA LYS A 3 61.58 -70.83 -37.48
C LYS A 3 60.96 -69.37 -37.46
N ASP A 4 61.41 -68.51 -38.33
CA ASP A 4 61.00 -67.16 -38.44
C ASP A 4 59.55 -67.06 -38.99
N SER A 5 59.12 -67.92 -39.90
CA SER A 5 57.75 -67.98 -40.43
C SER A 5 56.72 -68.39 -39.39
N LYS A 6 57.08 -69.21 -38.37
CA LYS A 6 56.17 -69.57 -37.27
C LYS A 6 55.95 -68.41 -36.26
N ILE A 7 56.99 -67.64 -36.02
CA ILE A 7 56.94 -66.46 -35.13
C ILE A 7 56.12 -65.35 -35.76
N ILE A 8 56.31 -65.11 -37.06
CA ILE A 8 55.49 -64.08 -37.77
C ILE A 8 54.04 -64.48 -37.77
N LYS A 9 53.67 -65.71 -38.06
CA LYS A 9 52.31 -66.22 -37.98
C LYS A 9 51.68 -66.10 -36.60
N PHE A 10 52.46 -66.36 -35.53
CA PHE A 10 52.02 -66.23 -34.18
C PHE A 10 51.76 -64.75 -33.82
N LEU A 11 52.63 -63.84 -34.24
CA LEU A 11 52.45 -62.38 -34.04
C LEU A 11 51.26 -61.85 -34.79
N GLU A 12 51.01 -62.30 -36.06
CA GLU A 12 49.84 -61.94 -36.83
C GLU A 12 48.53 -62.43 -36.17
N THR A 13 48.52 -63.71 -35.69
CA THR A 13 47.30 -64.18 -34.98
C THR A 13 47.02 -63.50 -33.67
N THR A 14 48.12 -63.18 -32.89
CA THR A 14 47.92 -62.39 -31.65
C THR A 14 47.45 -60.93 -31.91
N ALA A 15 47.99 -60.32 -32.97
CA ALA A 15 47.50 -58.96 -33.36
C ALA A 15 46.04 -58.94 -33.78
N ILE A 16 45.63 -59.99 -34.56
CA ILE A 16 44.20 -60.14 -34.97
C ILE A 16 43.32 -60.39 -33.74
N MET A 17 43.75 -61.23 -32.79
CA MET A 17 42.99 -61.44 -31.54
C MET A 17 42.85 -60.17 -30.72
N ILE A 18 43.87 -59.31 -30.59
CA ILE A 18 43.81 -58.03 -29.88
C ILE A 18 42.85 -57.08 -30.56
N LEU A 19 42.87 -57.03 -31.90
CA LEU A 19 41.94 -56.22 -32.67
C LEU A 19 40.47 -56.66 -32.48
N ILE A 20 40.20 -57.98 -32.47
CA ILE A 20 38.89 -58.54 -32.22
C ILE A 20 38.39 -58.18 -30.80
N ILE A 21 39.27 -58.34 -29.78
CA ILE A 21 38.93 -58.00 -28.39
C ILE A 21 38.67 -56.51 -28.24
N SER A 22 39.48 -55.64 -28.86
CA SER A 22 39.27 -54.18 -28.80
C SER A 22 37.94 -53.75 -29.48
N PHE A 23 37.57 -54.42 -30.59
CA PHE A 23 36.32 -54.16 -31.25
C PHE A 23 35.09 -54.59 -30.41
N ILE A 24 35.19 -55.76 -29.72
CA ILE A 24 34.16 -56.25 -28.79
C ILE A 24 33.97 -55.24 -27.61
N ILE A 25 35.10 -54.77 -27.05
CA ILE A 25 35.07 -53.79 -25.94
C ILE A 25 34.44 -52.48 -26.42
N LEU A 26 34.81 -52.00 -27.61
CA LEU A 26 34.22 -50.78 -28.18
C LEU A 26 32.71 -50.94 -28.43
N ALA A 27 32.28 -52.07 -29.01
CA ALA A 27 30.88 -52.40 -29.26
C ALA A 27 30.08 -52.46 -27.94
N TYR A 28 30.70 -53.05 -26.88
CA TYR A 28 30.11 -53.13 -25.56
C TYR A 28 29.97 -51.73 -24.90
N CYS A 29 30.99 -50.87 -25.02
CA CYS A 29 30.92 -49.49 -24.55
C CYS A 29 29.83 -48.68 -25.26
N VAL A 30 29.71 -48.83 -26.60
CA VAL A 30 28.67 -48.19 -27.37
C VAL A 30 27.27 -48.71 -26.94
N TYR A 31 27.16 -50.03 -26.71
CA TYR A 31 25.90 -50.63 -26.23
C TYR A 31 25.49 -50.09 -24.85
N ILE A 32 26.44 -50.00 -23.91
CA ILE A 32 26.19 -49.41 -22.57
C ILE A 32 25.78 -47.93 -22.69
N SER A 33 26.51 -47.14 -23.50
CA SER A 33 26.17 -45.73 -23.70
C SER A 33 24.72 -45.56 -24.22
N PHE A 34 24.33 -46.42 -25.17
CA PHE A 34 22.95 -46.36 -25.72
C PHE A 34 21.88 -46.80 -24.73
N THR A 35 22.16 -47.85 -23.90
CA THR A 35 21.19 -48.31 -22.90
C THR A 35 21.06 -47.33 -21.71
N THR A 36 22.17 -46.70 -21.30
CA THR A 36 22.17 -45.72 -20.23
C THR A 36 21.48 -44.43 -20.65
N GLU A 37 21.61 -43.98 -21.90
CA GLU A 37 20.86 -42.85 -22.43
C GLU A 37 19.34 -43.13 -22.51
N GLN A 38 18.93 -44.35 -22.85
CA GLN A 38 17.51 -44.72 -22.85
C GLN A 38 16.92 -44.84 -21.44
N GLU A 39 17.65 -45.30 -20.44
CA GLU A 39 17.20 -45.32 -19.04
C GLU A 39 17.05 -43.89 -18.47
N ILE A 40 18.00 -42.99 -18.80
CA ILE A 40 17.92 -41.58 -18.37
C ILE A 40 16.77 -40.83 -19.07
N LEU A 41 16.48 -41.12 -20.32
CA LEU A 41 15.37 -40.51 -21.07
C LEU A 41 14.02 -41.16 -20.78
N GLY A 42 14.01 -42.43 -20.35
CA GLY A 42 12.74 -43.16 -20.04
C GLY A 42 12.13 -42.80 -18.69
N ASP A 43 12.91 -42.25 -17.75
CA ASP A 43 12.43 -41.88 -16.43
C ASP A 43 12.05 -40.38 -16.35
N TYR A 44 12.27 -39.62 -17.44
CA TYR A 44 11.79 -38.27 -17.57
C TYR A 44 10.36 -38.30 -18.18
N ASP A 45 9.40 -38.74 -17.40
CA ASP A 45 7.98 -38.59 -17.75
C ASP A 45 7.60 -37.10 -17.69
N ALA A 46 7.97 -36.37 -18.73
CA ALA A 46 7.66 -34.94 -18.89
C ALA A 46 6.15 -34.69 -18.79
N GLN A 47 5.32 -35.68 -19.11
CA GLN A 47 3.88 -35.59 -18.94
C GLN A 47 3.44 -35.68 -17.48
N LYS A 48 4.15 -36.45 -16.63
CA LYS A 48 3.85 -36.51 -15.17
C LYS A 48 4.36 -35.29 -14.41
N THR A 49 5.45 -34.67 -14.84
CA THR A 49 5.97 -33.43 -14.23
C THR A 49 5.12 -32.22 -14.66
N VAL A 50 4.62 -32.20 -15.88
CA VAL A 50 3.67 -31.17 -16.38
C VAL A 50 2.27 -31.35 -15.77
N ALA A 51 1.82 -32.58 -15.50
CA ALA A 51 0.53 -32.85 -14.87
C ALA A 51 0.52 -32.62 -13.35
N LYS A 52 1.65 -32.32 -12.71
CA LYS A 52 1.75 -32.02 -11.28
C LYS A 52 2.13 -30.56 -10.97
N ILE A 53 2.34 -29.75 -11.98
CA ILE A 53 2.08 -28.32 -11.92
C ILE A 53 0.55 -28.24 -12.11
N GLU A 54 -0.23 -28.47 -11.06
CA GLU A 54 -1.51 -27.81 -10.93
C GLU A 54 -1.19 -26.34 -11.23
N GLU A 55 -1.56 -25.90 -12.41
CA GLU A 55 -1.75 -24.50 -12.73
C GLU A 55 -2.73 -23.97 -11.67
N THR A 56 -2.23 -23.56 -10.52
CA THR A 56 -2.76 -22.34 -9.95
C THR A 56 -2.50 -21.32 -11.05
N GLN A 57 -3.48 -21.13 -11.95
CA GLN A 57 -3.50 -20.02 -12.88
C GLN A 57 -3.41 -18.78 -12.00
N GLU A 58 -2.17 -18.32 -11.77
CA GLU A 58 -1.97 -16.97 -11.25
C GLU A 58 -2.70 -16.09 -12.24
N LYS A 59 -3.79 -15.47 -11.78
CA LYS A 59 -4.55 -14.53 -12.60
C LYS A 59 -3.55 -13.56 -13.19
N SER A 60 -3.62 -13.34 -14.49
CA SER A 60 -2.76 -12.34 -15.12
C SER A 60 -3.04 -10.98 -14.48
N ILE A 61 -2.06 -10.10 -14.46
CA ILE A 61 -2.28 -8.74 -13.93
C ILE A 61 -3.41 -8.03 -14.69
N SER A 62 -3.62 -8.34 -15.97
CA SER A 62 -4.73 -7.82 -16.76
C SER A 62 -6.09 -8.26 -16.20
N ASP A 63 -6.25 -9.53 -15.81
CA ASP A 63 -7.49 -10.06 -15.22
C ASP A 63 -7.75 -9.43 -13.84
N ILE A 64 -6.66 -9.21 -13.07
CA ILE A 64 -6.73 -8.55 -11.76
C ILE A 64 -7.20 -7.10 -11.93
N ILE A 65 -6.63 -6.37 -12.88
CA ILE A 65 -7.00 -4.98 -13.16
C ILE A 65 -8.45 -4.90 -13.67
N GLU A 66 -8.88 -5.80 -14.56
CA GLU A 66 -10.27 -5.85 -15.05
C GLU A 66 -11.26 -6.04 -13.89
N THR A 67 -10.95 -6.96 -12.97
CA THR A 67 -11.78 -7.19 -11.78
C THR A 67 -11.77 -5.97 -10.85
N THR A 68 -10.60 -5.37 -10.60
CA THR A 68 -10.43 -4.22 -9.73
C THR A 68 -11.18 -2.99 -10.23
N ASN A 69 -11.16 -2.76 -11.55
CA ASN A 69 -11.81 -1.63 -12.19
C ASN A 69 -13.32 -1.55 -11.94
N LYS A 70 -14.00 -2.67 -11.71
CA LYS A 70 -15.43 -2.69 -11.39
C LYS A 70 -15.78 -2.01 -10.07
N SER A 71 -14.80 -1.95 -9.16
CA SER A 71 -14.97 -1.33 -7.85
C SER A 71 -14.36 0.08 -7.77
N VAL A 72 -13.73 0.58 -8.85
CA VAL A 72 -13.21 1.95 -8.93
C VAL A 72 -14.27 2.89 -9.47
N VAL A 73 -14.49 4.00 -8.78
CA VAL A 73 -15.58 4.93 -9.05
C VAL A 73 -15.07 6.34 -9.32
N GLY A 74 -15.79 7.07 -10.16
CA GLY A 74 -15.60 8.51 -10.31
C GLY A 74 -16.33 9.27 -9.20
N ILE A 75 -15.70 10.33 -8.69
CA ILE A 75 -16.30 11.23 -7.71
C ILE A 75 -16.31 12.63 -8.28
N SER A 76 -17.47 13.30 -8.21
CA SER A 76 -17.63 14.69 -8.59
C SER A 76 -18.28 15.50 -7.47
N LYS A 77 -17.84 16.76 -7.31
CA LYS A 77 -18.31 17.69 -6.31
C LYS A 77 -18.54 19.05 -6.93
N VAL A 78 -19.65 19.69 -6.60
CA VAL A 78 -19.89 21.09 -6.95
C VAL A 78 -18.94 21.96 -6.15
N LYS A 79 -18.12 22.77 -6.83
CA LYS A 79 -17.21 23.71 -6.17
C LYS A 79 -17.97 24.94 -5.68
N ASN A 80 -17.90 25.19 -4.38
CA ASN A 80 -18.16 26.53 -3.85
C ASN A 80 -16.94 27.42 -4.19
N LYS A 81 -17.20 28.64 -4.68
CA LYS A 81 -16.15 29.64 -5.03
C LYS A 81 -15.17 29.79 -3.85
N GLY A 82 -13.98 29.24 -3.96
CA GLY A 82 -12.95 29.37 -2.92
C GLY A 82 -11.80 28.37 -2.97
N ASN A 83 -11.97 27.16 -3.49
CA ASN A 83 -10.90 26.15 -3.56
C ASN A 83 -10.49 25.85 -5.00
N THR A 84 -9.36 26.37 -5.42
CA THR A 84 -8.88 26.47 -6.80
C THR A 84 -7.94 25.36 -7.26
N ILE A 85 -8.02 24.14 -6.78
CA ILE A 85 -7.05 23.10 -7.18
C ILE A 85 -7.39 22.46 -8.55
N PHE A 86 -8.60 22.62 -9.11
CA PHE A 86 -9.06 21.84 -10.28
C PHE A 86 -9.65 22.67 -11.44
N LEU A 87 -9.31 23.94 -11.62
CA LEU A 87 -9.88 24.73 -12.72
C LEU A 87 -8.93 24.85 -13.90
N LYS A 88 -9.31 24.23 -15.03
CA LYS A 88 -8.99 24.72 -16.37
C LYS A 88 -10.07 25.76 -16.72
N GLU A 89 -9.66 26.98 -17.09
CA GLU A 89 -10.60 28.03 -17.53
C GLU A 89 -11.56 27.50 -18.60
N GLY A 90 -12.89 27.62 -18.34
CA GLY A 90 -13.93 27.35 -19.33
C GLY A 90 -14.74 26.06 -19.15
N THR A 91 -14.50 25.23 -18.13
CA THR A 91 -15.32 24.05 -17.85
C THR A 91 -16.04 24.16 -16.51
N SER A 92 -17.27 23.63 -16.46
CA SER A 92 -18.16 23.65 -15.29
C SER A 92 -17.42 23.38 -13.98
N GLU A 93 -17.82 24.06 -12.94
CA GLU A 93 -17.31 24.09 -11.56
C GLU A 93 -17.37 22.74 -10.82
N LEU A 94 -17.00 21.62 -11.46
CA LEU A 94 -16.98 20.29 -10.86
C LEU A 94 -15.53 19.90 -10.49
N GLY A 95 -15.29 19.67 -9.22
CA GLY A 95 -14.10 18.92 -8.78
C GLY A 95 -14.28 17.46 -9.16
N LEU A 96 -13.29 16.85 -9.80
CA LEU A 96 -13.30 15.44 -10.19
C LEU A 96 -12.18 14.70 -9.47
N GLY A 97 -12.45 13.47 -9.06
CA GLY A 97 -11.48 12.57 -8.44
C GLY A 97 -11.95 11.14 -8.53
N THR A 98 -11.22 10.28 -7.86
CA THR A 98 -11.46 8.84 -7.84
C THR A 98 -11.76 8.37 -6.42
N GLY A 99 -12.49 7.28 -6.31
CA GLY A 99 -12.65 6.48 -5.10
C GLY A 99 -12.71 5.01 -5.43
N PHE A 100 -12.79 4.19 -4.41
CA PHE A 100 -12.99 2.76 -4.59
C PHE A 100 -13.90 2.18 -3.51
N ILE A 101 -14.75 1.24 -3.91
CA ILE A 101 -15.71 0.57 -3.06
C ILE A 101 -14.97 -0.41 -2.15
N VAL A 102 -15.26 -0.37 -0.84
CA VAL A 102 -14.60 -1.21 0.17
C VAL A 102 -15.55 -2.15 0.89
N THR A 103 -16.86 -2.01 0.66
CA THR A 103 -17.88 -2.93 1.19
C THR A 103 -19.05 -3.09 0.21
N SER A 104 -19.71 -4.24 0.23
CA SER A 104 -20.92 -4.50 -0.57
C SER A 104 -22.08 -3.55 -0.28
N GLU A 105 -22.05 -2.89 0.87
CA GLU A 105 -23.08 -1.95 1.35
C GLU A 105 -22.88 -0.53 0.82
N GLY A 106 -21.79 -0.26 0.07
CA GLY A 106 -21.55 1.04 -0.58
C GLY A 106 -20.76 2.05 0.24
N TYR A 107 -19.87 1.60 1.12
CA TYR A 107 -18.81 2.44 1.63
C TYR A 107 -17.68 2.55 0.61
N ILE A 108 -17.19 3.77 0.39
CA ILE A 108 -16.19 4.11 -0.62
C ILE A 108 -15.10 4.93 0.07
N VAL A 109 -13.86 4.57 -0.17
CA VAL A 109 -12.68 5.32 0.30
C VAL A 109 -12.22 6.26 -0.80
N THR A 110 -11.82 7.47 -0.40
CA THR A 110 -11.25 8.50 -1.27
C THR A 110 -10.43 9.50 -0.44
N ASN A 111 -9.87 10.53 -1.09
CA ASN A 111 -9.25 11.65 -0.37
C ASN A 111 -10.29 12.65 0.14
N GLN A 112 -9.94 13.36 1.24
CA GLN A 112 -10.79 14.40 1.81
C GLN A 112 -10.95 15.60 0.85
N HIS A 113 -9.87 16.02 0.17
CA HIS A 113 -9.94 17.12 -0.80
C HIS A 113 -10.85 16.80 -2.00
N VAL A 114 -11.06 15.51 -2.34
CA VAL A 114 -11.97 15.05 -3.39
C VAL A 114 -13.42 15.13 -2.91
N SER A 115 -13.76 14.54 -1.77
CA SER A 115 -15.13 14.42 -1.29
C SER A 115 -15.62 15.59 -0.43
N GLY A 116 -14.72 16.22 0.31
CA GLY A 116 -15.01 17.25 1.30
C GLY A 116 -15.04 16.75 2.73
N ASP A 117 -15.49 17.62 3.64
CA ASP A 117 -15.58 17.35 5.06
C ASP A 117 -16.78 16.47 5.42
N LYS A 118 -16.78 15.93 6.65
CA LYS A 118 -17.89 15.13 7.17
C LYS A 118 -19.23 15.86 6.97
N ASN A 119 -20.25 15.12 6.52
CA ASN A 119 -21.58 15.56 6.13
C ASN A 119 -21.64 16.37 4.80
N SER A 120 -20.54 16.52 4.08
CA SER A 120 -20.60 17.04 2.71
C SER A 120 -21.30 16.06 1.78
N THR A 121 -21.89 16.60 0.71
CA THR A 121 -22.48 15.81 -0.38
C THR A 121 -21.57 15.83 -1.60
N CYS A 122 -21.40 14.68 -2.24
CA CYS A 122 -20.75 14.52 -3.53
C CYS A 122 -21.54 13.50 -4.38
N TYR A 123 -21.12 13.30 -5.62
CA TYR A 123 -21.77 12.37 -6.55
C TYR A 123 -20.77 11.29 -6.96
N VAL A 124 -21.22 10.06 -6.99
CA VAL A 124 -20.44 8.88 -7.35
C VAL A 124 -20.97 8.27 -8.63
N THR A 125 -20.10 8.07 -9.61
CA THR A 125 -20.40 7.35 -10.83
C THR A 125 -19.75 5.98 -10.79
N LEU A 126 -20.53 4.91 -10.85
CA LEU A 126 -20.07 3.54 -10.89
C LEU A 126 -19.54 3.17 -12.29
N GLU A 127 -18.92 2.00 -12.36
CA GLU A 127 -18.37 1.43 -13.60
C GLU A 127 -19.42 1.27 -14.70
N ASP A 128 -20.62 0.88 -14.34
CA ASP A 128 -21.75 0.68 -15.26
C ASP A 128 -22.51 1.96 -15.62
N GLY A 129 -22.02 3.13 -15.18
CA GLY A 129 -22.60 4.44 -15.46
C GLY A 129 -23.71 4.86 -14.49
N ARG A 130 -24.10 4.04 -13.52
CA ARG A 130 -25.06 4.44 -12.48
C ARG A 130 -24.47 5.55 -11.61
N ASN A 131 -25.30 6.56 -11.34
CA ASN A 131 -24.92 7.70 -10.52
C ASN A 131 -25.68 7.68 -9.19
N TYR A 132 -24.95 8.00 -8.12
CA TYR A 132 -25.48 8.06 -6.77
C TYR A 132 -25.06 9.35 -6.08
N GLU A 133 -25.99 9.94 -5.33
CA GLU A 133 -25.64 10.92 -4.32
C GLU A 133 -24.95 10.20 -3.16
N ALA A 134 -23.85 10.77 -2.67
CA ALA A 134 -23.04 10.24 -1.59
C ALA A 134 -22.89 11.26 -0.46
N THR A 135 -22.87 10.77 0.76
CA THR A 135 -22.61 11.57 1.96
C THR A 135 -21.25 11.19 2.52
N VAL A 136 -20.43 12.17 2.90
CA VAL A 136 -19.19 11.96 3.63
C VAL A 136 -19.52 11.56 5.07
N VAL A 137 -19.31 10.28 5.41
CA VAL A 137 -19.62 9.73 6.75
C VAL A 137 -18.43 9.85 7.72
N TRP A 138 -17.23 9.96 7.19
CA TRP A 138 -16.02 10.23 7.95
C TRP A 138 -14.98 10.95 7.07
N ALA A 139 -14.23 11.88 7.66
CA ALA A 139 -13.13 12.56 7.01
C ALA A 139 -12.07 12.98 8.04
N ASP A 140 -10.82 12.99 7.62
CA ASP A 140 -9.69 13.56 8.35
C ASP A 140 -8.79 14.33 7.39
N SER A 141 -8.75 15.65 7.54
CA SER A 141 -7.98 16.56 6.69
C SER A 141 -6.46 16.46 6.94
N ASP A 142 -6.03 16.02 8.13
CA ASP A 142 -4.62 15.94 8.48
C ASP A 142 -3.87 14.86 7.69
N ILE A 143 -4.60 13.84 7.24
CA ILE A 143 -4.08 12.74 6.42
C ILE A 143 -4.76 12.64 5.05
N ASP A 144 -5.58 13.65 4.71
CA ASP A 144 -6.28 13.72 3.42
C ASP A 144 -7.10 12.47 3.08
N LEU A 145 -7.81 11.89 4.05
CA LEU A 145 -8.65 10.71 3.86
C LEU A 145 -10.11 10.97 4.18
N SER A 146 -10.99 10.28 3.46
CA SER A 146 -12.42 10.25 3.74
C SER A 146 -13.07 8.93 3.37
N VAL A 147 -14.22 8.67 3.98
CA VAL A 147 -15.13 7.59 3.64
C VAL A 147 -16.48 8.20 3.31
N ILE A 148 -17.00 7.88 2.13
CA ILE A 148 -18.32 8.29 1.67
C ILE A 148 -19.25 7.10 1.59
N LYS A 149 -20.55 7.34 1.66
CA LYS A 149 -21.61 6.32 1.64
C LYS A 149 -22.61 6.61 0.54
N ILE A 150 -22.86 5.61 -0.31
CA ILE A 150 -23.96 5.62 -1.29
C ILE A 150 -25.06 4.66 -0.88
N ASN A 151 -26.28 4.93 -1.28
CA ASN A 151 -27.41 4.02 -1.04
C ASN A 151 -27.51 2.96 -2.15
N ALA A 152 -26.56 2.02 -2.14
CA ALA A 152 -26.52 0.86 -3.03
C ALA A 152 -26.10 -0.39 -2.23
N LYS A 153 -26.44 -1.57 -2.75
CA LYS A 153 -26.14 -2.86 -2.12
C LYS A 153 -25.64 -3.86 -3.14
N ASN A 154 -25.03 -4.95 -2.67
CA ASN A 154 -24.50 -6.03 -3.50
C ASN A 154 -23.47 -5.52 -4.51
N LEU A 155 -22.65 -4.55 -4.09
CA LEU A 155 -21.58 -4.00 -4.91
C LEU A 155 -20.35 -4.90 -4.84
N GLU A 156 -19.64 -5.02 -5.96
CA GLU A 156 -18.28 -5.55 -5.96
C GLU A 156 -17.38 -4.56 -5.21
N PHE A 157 -16.45 -5.04 -4.40
CA PHE A 157 -15.57 -4.21 -3.57
C PHE A 157 -14.14 -4.75 -3.56
N LEU A 158 -13.17 -3.88 -3.28
CA LEU A 158 -11.77 -4.23 -3.24
C LEU A 158 -11.37 -4.78 -1.87
N LYS A 159 -10.49 -5.78 -1.91
CA LYS A 159 -9.83 -6.29 -0.72
C LYS A 159 -8.76 -5.29 -0.25
N LEU A 160 -8.77 -4.95 1.03
CA LEU A 160 -7.76 -4.11 1.65
C LEU A 160 -6.56 -4.99 2.05
N GLY A 161 -5.41 -4.72 1.45
CA GLY A 161 -4.12 -5.35 1.75
C GLY A 161 -3.53 -4.85 3.07
N ASP A 162 -2.25 -5.05 3.29
CA ASP A 162 -1.54 -4.61 4.50
C ASP A 162 -0.36 -3.71 4.13
N SER A 163 -0.48 -2.41 4.44
CA SER A 163 0.54 -1.42 4.13
C SER A 163 1.75 -1.43 5.08
N GLU A 164 1.75 -2.24 6.15
CA GLU A 164 2.93 -2.43 7.01
C GLU A 164 3.88 -3.49 6.48
N ASN A 165 3.38 -4.43 5.66
CA ASN A 165 4.15 -5.53 5.11
C ASN A 165 4.64 -5.32 3.66
N ILE A 166 4.49 -4.11 3.12
CA ILE A 166 4.98 -3.76 1.77
C ILE A 166 6.49 -3.53 1.77
N LYS A 167 7.10 -3.69 0.59
CA LYS A 167 8.57 -3.59 0.43
C LYS A 167 8.96 -2.67 -0.72
N ILE A 168 10.09 -1.99 -0.58
CA ILE A 168 10.70 -1.23 -1.68
C ILE A 168 10.95 -2.19 -2.86
N ALA A 169 10.76 -1.69 -4.09
CA ALA A 169 10.79 -2.40 -5.35
C ALA A 169 9.62 -3.37 -5.60
N GLN A 170 8.64 -3.49 -4.69
CA GLN A 170 7.39 -4.22 -4.95
C GLN A 170 6.62 -3.51 -6.07
N LYS A 171 6.14 -4.27 -7.07
CA LYS A 171 5.32 -3.74 -8.15
C LYS A 171 3.96 -3.26 -7.65
N VAL A 172 3.51 -2.15 -8.19
CA VAL A 172 2.24 -1.52 -7.83
C VAL A 172 1.56 -0.92 -9.06
N TYR A 173 0.24 -0.78 -8.96
CA TYR A 173 -0.59 -0.20 -9.99
C TYR A 173 -1.50 0.85 -9.37
N ALA A 174 -1.40 2.08 -9.86
CA ALA A 174 -2.30 3.16 -9.48
C ALA A 174 -3.46 3.23 -10.46
N ILE A 175 -4.69 3.24 -9.96
CA ILE A 175 -5.90 3.24 -10.77
C ILE A 175 -6.70 4.49 -10.48
N GLY A 176 -7.30 5.07 -11.53
CA GLY A 176 -8.12 6.26 -11.38
C GLY A 176 -9.03 6.56 -12.54
N ASN A 177 -9.90 7.54 -12.32
CA ASN A 177 -10.79 8.13 -13.30
C ASN A 177 -10.34 9.57 -13.59
N PRO A 178 -9.29 9.77 -14.42
CA PRO A 178 -8.85 11.10 -14.77
C PRO A 178 -9.94 11.86 -15.54
N ILE A 179 -9.75 13.16 -15.60
CA ILE A 179 -10.64 14.19 -16.11
C ILE A 179 -11.37 13.78 -17.39
N GLY A 180 -12.71 13.55 -17.29
CA GLY A 180 -13.61 13.25 -18.41
C GLY A 180 -13.85 11.77 -18.67
N TYR A 181 -14.96 11.48 -19.33
CA TYR A 181 -15.38 10.13 -19.71
C TYR A 181 -14.36 9.39 -20.60
N GLU A 182 -13.51 10.15 -21.31
CA GLU A 182 -12.55 9.66 -22.29
C GLU A 182 -11.34 8.94 -21.66
N PHE A 183 -11.03 9.23 -20.39
CA PHE A 183 -9.87 8.71 -19.66
C PHE A 183 -10.24 7.89 -18.41
N GLN A 184 -11.48 7.41 -18.33
CA GLN A 184 -11.91 6.59 -17.20
C GLN A 184 -11.06 5.33 -17.09
N ARG A 185 -10.73 4.94 -15.84
CA ARG A 185 -9.98 3.72 -15.50
C ARG A 185 -8.56 3.69 -16.08
N THR A 186 -7.91 4.84 -16.12
CA THR A 186 -6.48 4.88 -16.43
C THR A 186 -5.70 4.11 -15.34
N VAL A 187 -4.84 3.23 -15.80
CA VAL A 187 -3.94 2.44 -14.94
C VAL A 187 -2.51 2.86 -15.24
N THR A 188 -1.76 3.17 -14.21
CA THR A 188 -0.32 3.41 -14.30
C THR A 188 0.41 2.37 -13.46
N ALA A 189 1.54 1.86 -13.96
CA ALA A 189 2.34 0.86 -13.29
C ALA A 189 3.66 1.46 -12.81
N GLY A 190 4.16 0.96 -11.70
CA GLY A 190 5.43 1.33 -11.12
C GLY A 190 5.82 0.39 -9.98
N ILE A 191 6.71 0.87 -9.12
CA ILE A 191 7.16 0.17 -7.93
C ILE A 191 6.99 1.06 -6.67
N ILE A 192 7.09 0.46 -5.52
CA ILE A 192 7.30 1.21 -4.27
C ILE A 192 8.74 1.74 -4.30
N SER A 193 8.87 3.05 -4.42
CA SER A 193 10.17 3.74 -4.49
C SER A 193 10.70 4.13 -3.11
N GLY A 194 9.82 4.22 -2.12
CA GLY A 194 10.18 4.54 -0.74
C GLY A 194 9.01 4.35 0.22
N LEU A 195 9.32 4.25 1.49
CA LEU A 195 8.36 4.07 2.57
C LEU A 195 8.57 5.14 3.64
N GLU A 196 7.56 5.36 4.46
CA GLU A 196 7.62 6.28 5.62
C GLU A 196 8.07 7.70 5.23
N ARG A 197 7.62 8.20 4.06
CA ARG A 197 7.99 9.54 3.60
C ARG A 197 7.19 10.60 4.34
N THR A 198 7.88 11.64 4.78
CA THR A 198 7.29 12.87 5.33
C THR A 198 7.46 13.99 4.34
N ILE A 199 6.36 14.62 3.94
CA ILE A 199 6.34 15.69 2.93
C ILE A 199 5.71 16.94 3.53
N LYS A 200 6.40 18.07 3.35
CA LYS A 200 5.88 19.40 3.66
C LYS A 200 4.88 19.83 2.58
N ILE A 201 3.69 20.21 2.98
CA ILE A 201 2.65 20.76 2.13
C ILE A 201 2.56 22.25 2.40
N GLU A 202 2.72 23.05 1.34
CA GLU A 202 2.61 24.50 1.39
C GLU A 202 1.32 24.93 0.70
N GLU A 203 0.27 25.14 1.48
CA GLU A 203 -1.00 25.73 1.10
C GLU A 203 -1.19 27.02 1.90
N ASP A 204 -2.44 27.41 2.18
CA ASP A 204 -2.74 28.57 3.04
C ASP A 204 -2.07 28.45 4.42
N LYS A 205 -1.86 27.23 4.88
CA LYS A 205 -1.06 26.89 6.06
C LYS A 205 -0.09 25.78 5.70
N THR A 206 1.12 25.87 6.22
CA THR A 206 2.10 24.78 6.12
C THR A 206 1.71 23.66 7.07
N TYR A 207 1.62 22.43 6.55
CA TYR A 207 1.45 21.21 7.36
C TYR A 207 2.29 20.07 6.75
N TYR A 208 2.36 18.94 7.45
CA TYR A 208 3.16 17.80 7.04
C TYR A 208 2.28 16.59 6.89
N MET A 209 2.42 15.88 5.77
CA MET A 209 1.86 14.54 5.59
C MET A 209 2.95 13.51 5.83
N GLU A 210 2.69 12.59 6.73
CA GLU A 210 3.65 11.62 7.25
C GLU A 210 3.33 10.20 6.83
N ASN A 211 4.35 9.33 6.93
CA ASN A 211 4.20 7.89 6.71
C ASN A 211 3.66 7.54 5.31
N LEU A 212 4.03 8.32 4.29
CA LEU A 212 3.55 8.11 2.92
C LEU A 212 4.33 7.01 2.22
N ILE A 213 3.64 6.29 1.33
CA ILE A 213 4.22 5.39 0.35
C ILE A 213 4.65 6.22 -0.85
N GLN A 214 5.91 6.15 -1.26
CA GLN A 214 6.41 6.76 -2.49
C GLN A 214 6.39 5.73 -3.61
N THR A 215 5.95 6.13 -4.81
CA THR A 215 5.93 5.30 -6.01
C THR A 215 6.36 6.10 -7.24
N ASP A 216 6.89 5.43 -8.25
CA ASP A 216 7.14 5.98 -9.59
C ASP A 216 5.98 5.70 -10.56
N ALA A 217 4.94 4.96 -10.14
CA ALA A 217 3.67 4.94 -10.84
C ALA A 217 3.12 6.36 -10.93
N THR A 218 2.74 6.78 -12.13
CA THR A 218 2.30 8.16 -12.39
C THR A 218 1.05 8.49 -11.59
N ILE A 219 1.16 9.44 -10.66
CA ILE A 219 0.04 10.00 -9.89
C ILE A 219 -0.26 11.40 -10.44
N ASN A 220 -1.48 11.59 -10.97
CA ASN A 220 -1.93 12.82 -11.62
C ASN A 220 -3.33 13.21 -11.14
N LEU A 221 -3.74 14.42 -11.53
CA LEU A 221 -5.14 14.87 -11.41
C LEU A 221 -6.07 13.81 -12.05
N GLY A 222 -6.96 13.25 -11.23
CA GLY A 222 -7.93 12.25 -11.64
C GLY A 222 -7.70 10.85 -11.06
N ASN A 223 -6.47 10.42 -10.72
CA ASN A 223 -6.29 9.18 -9.94
C ASN A 223 -6.18 9.43 -8.41
N SER A 224 -6.23 10.71 -7.99
CA SER A 224 -6.33 11.09 -6.58
C SER A 224 -7.57 10.49 -5.92
N GLY A 225 -7.39 9.84 -4.77
CA GLY A 225 -8.42 9.08 -4.06
C GLY A 225 -8.63 7.66 -4.58
N GLY A 226 -8.05 7.31 -5.72
CA GLY A 226 -8.06 5.96 -6.27
C GLY A 226 -7.10 5.02 -5.54
N PRO A 227 -7.24 3.70 -5.76
CA PRO A 227 -6.41 2.71 -5.10
C PRO A 227 -5.01 2.62 -5.72
N LEU A 228 -4.01 2.40 -4.87
CA LEU A 228 -2.73 1.81 -5.22
C LEU A 228 -2.79 0.33 -4.84
N ILE A 229 -2.70 -0.57 -5.83
CA ILE A 229 -2.84 -2.02 -5.61
C ILE A 229 -1.52 -2.77 -5.82
N ASN A 230 -1.40 -3.92 -5.18
CA ASN A 230 -0.31 -4.88 -5.40
C ASN A 230 -0.64 -5.87 -6.55
N GLU A 231 0.27 -6.79 -6.84
CA GLU A 231 0.09 -7.83 -7.88
C GLU A 231 -1.02 -8.84 -7.56
N GLN A 232 -1.57 -8.85 -6.35
CA GLN A 232 -2.71 -9.67 -5.93
C GLN A 232 -4.05 -8.93 -6.06
N GLY A 233 -4.04 -7.64 -6.49
CA GLY A 233 -5.24 -6.80 -6.56
C GLY A 233 -5.70 -6.26 -5.21
N GLU A 234 -4.86 -6.36 -4.17
CA GLU A 234 -5.18 -5.83 -2.86
C GLU A 234 -4.74 -4.37 -2.76
N VAL A 235 -5.58 -3.53 -2.18
CA VAL A 235 -5.29 -2.11 -1.99
C VAL A 235 -4.27 -1.95 -0.86
N ILE A 236 -3.12 -1.35 -1.15
CA ILE A 236 -2.06 -1.06 -0.18
C ILE A 236 -1.93 0.43 0.13
N GLY A 237 -2.53 1.29 -0.70
CA GLY A 237 -2.51 2.73 -0.50
C GLY A 237 -3.62 3.46 -1.24
N ILE A 238 -3.80 4.73 -0.91
CA ILE A 238 -4.74 5.66 -1.54
C ILE A 238 -3.92 6.75 -2.22
N ASN A 239 -3.98 6.86 -3.55
CA ASN A 239 -3.23 7.83 -4.33
C ASN A 239 -3.57 9.26 -3.91
N SER A 240 -2.59 10.15 -3.75
CA SER A 240 -2.84 11.55 -3.43
C SER A 240 -2.01 12.47 -4.33
N VAL A 241 -2.71 13.29 -5.12
CA VAL A 241 -2.10 14.31 -5.99
C VAL A 241 -1.79 15.61 -5.25
N LYS A 242 -2.28 15.75 -4.02
CA LYS A 242 -2.01 16.93 -3.17
C LYS A 242 -0.50 17.14 -2.96
N ILE A 243 0.28 16.09 -3.17
CA ILE A 243 1.72 16.04 -3.03
C ILE A 243 2.35 15.93 -4.43
N THR A 244 2.41 17.04 -5.16
CA THR A 244 3.13 17.10 -6.44
C THR A 244 4.54 17.61 -6.21
N THR A 245 5.55 16.79 -6.53
CA THR A 245 6.95 17.20 -6.33
C THR A 245 7.77 17.21 -7.59
N ALA A 246 7.74 16.15 -8.39
CA ALA A 246 8.51 16.03 -9.64
C ALA A 246 7.99 14.87 -10.49
N GLU A 247 8.40 14.82 -11.76
CA GLU A 247 8.13 13.65 -12.61
C GLU A 247 8.74 12.38 -12.01
N GLY A 248 7.98 11.28 -12.03
CA GLY A 248 8.39 9.99 -11.46
C GLY A 248 8.36 9.91 -9.93
N ILE A 249 7.78 10.91 -9.25
CA ILE A 249 7.58 10.89 -7.81
C ILE A 249 6.10 11.09 -7.50
N GLY A 250 5.44 10.00 -7.13
CA GLY A 250 4.06 9.96 -6.65
C GLY A 250 3.99 9.50 -5.21
N PHE A 251 2.88 9.82 -4.53
CA PHE A 251 2.65 9.42 -3.15
C PHE A 251 1.26 8.81 -2.96
N ALA A 252 1.19 7.88 -2.02
CA ALA A 252 -0.07 7.32 -1.56
C ALA A 252 -0.12 7.26 -0.04
N VAL A 253 -1.32 7.47 0.52
CA VAL A 253 -1.59 7.31 1.95
C VAL A 253 -1.75 5.81 2.25
N PRO A 254 -1.08 5.24 3.26
CA PRO A 254 -1.17 3.83 3.59
C PRO A 254 -2.60 3.38 3.91
N ILE A 255 -3.01 2.22 3.37
CA ILE A 255 -4.37 1.70 3.54
C ILE A 255 -4.73 1.38 4.99
N ASN A 256 -3.75 1.03 5.83
CA ASN A 256 -3.99 0.72 7.23
C ASN A 256 -4.56 1.90 8.02
N ASN A 257 -4.34 3.14 7.55
CA ASN A 257 -4.90 4.34 8.18
C ASN A 257 -6.45 4.37 8.15
N VAL A 258 -7.09 3.74 7.19
CA VAL A 258 -8.56 3.77 7.05
C VAL A 258 -9.25 2.49 7.54
N LYS A 259 -8.53 1.38 7.67
CA LYS A 259 -9.10 0.09 8.09
C LYS A 259 -9.90 0.15 9.41
N PRO A 260 -9.41 0.78 10.49
CA PRO A 260 -10.18 0.89 11.73
C PRO A 260 -11.51 1.63 11.55
N ILE A 261 -11.52 2.61 10.66
CA ILE A 261 -12.70 3.41 10.33
C ILE A 261 -13.74 2.56 9.59
N ILE A 262 -13.31 1.82 8.54
CA ILE A 262 -14.21 0.91 7.80
C ILE A 262 -14.81 -0.12 8.74
N LYS A 263 -14.01 -0.75 9.60
CA LYS A 263 -14.49 -1.73 10.60
C LYS A 263 -15.57 -1.14 11.52
N LYS A 264 -15.39 0.10 11.97
CA LYS A 264 -16.40 0.79 12.81
C LYS A 264 -17.67 1.09 12.03
N LEU A 265 -17.55 1.55 10.78
CA LEU A 265 -18.70 1.83 9.91
C LEU A 265 -19.51 0.58 9.60
N GLU A 266 -18.85 -0.55 9.31
CA GLU A 266 -19.54 -1.84 9.12
C GLU A 266 -20.25 -2.33 10.38
N ALA A 267 -19.62 -2.17 11.56
CA ALA A 267 -20.18 -2.64 12.81
C ALA A 267 -21.32 -1.77 13.37
N LYS A 268 -21.22 -0.44 13.19
CA LYS A 268 -22.11 0.54 13.88
C LYS A 268 -22.81 1.51 12.94
N GLY A 269 -22.44 1.58 11.66
CA GLY A 269 -22.97 2.54 10.70
C GLY A 269 -22.46 3.97 10.89
N GLU A 270 -21.71 4.25 11.94
CA GLU A 270 -21.17 5.57 12.26
C GLU A 270 -19.79 5.50 12.90
N VAL A 271 -19.04 6.61 12.82
CA VAL A 271 -17.77 6.79 13.53
C VAL A 271 -17.87 8.00 14.44
N ASN A 272 -17.75 7.75 15.74
CA ASN A 272 -17.48 8.76 16.74
C ASN A 272 -16.00 8.76 17.03
N SER A 273 -15.25 9.68 16.40
CA SER A 273 -13.80 9.73 16.52
C SER A 273 -13.40 10.10 17.95
N ALA A 274 -12.66 9.22 18.61
CA ALA A 274 -12.01 9.52 19.87
C ALA A 274 -10.79 10.44 19.63
N THR A 275 -10.41 11.21 20.65
CA THR A 275 -9.22 12.07 20.60
C THR A 275 -8.52 12.13 21.96
N LEU A 276 -7.20 12.29 21.92
CA LEU A 276 -6.37 12.67 23.05
C LEU A 276 -6.33 14.20 23.23
N GLY A 277 -6.43 14.93 22.11
CA GLY A 277 -6.44 16.39 22.08
C GLY A 277 -5.07 17.04 22.20
N VAL A 278 -4.13 16.54 21.39
CA VAL A 278 -2.77 17.09 21.25
C VAL A 278 -2.44 17.35 19.79
N TYR A 279 -1.68 18.41 19.52
CA TYR A 279 -0.87 18.53 18.31
C TYR A 279 0.53 18.06 18.65
N ALA A 280 1.05 17.13 17.91
CA ALA A 280 2.30 16.47 18.25
C ALA A 280 3.11 16.12 17.01
N TYR A 281 4.39 15.89 17.17
CA TYR A 281 5.33 15.58 16.08
C TYR A 281 6.17 14.36 16.46
N ASP A 282 6.48 13.54 15.50
CA ASP A 282 7.53 12.53 15.64
C ASP A 282 8.90 13.07 15.19
N LYS A 283 9.92 12.23 15.27
CA LYS A 283 11.30 12.62 14.95
C LYS A 283 11.50 13.04 13.49
N ASP A 284 10.67 12.56 12.57
CA ASP A 284 10.85 12.82 11.13
C ASP A 284 10.47 14.26 10.76
N ILE A 285 9.60 14.90 11.56
CA ILE A 285 9.21 16.31 11.39
C ILE A 285 10.14 17.26 12.12
N VAL A 286 10.84 16.81 13.15
CA VAL A 286 11.71 17.67 13.97
C VAL A 286 12.72 18.49 13.17
N PRO A 287 13.41 17.98 12.13
CA PRO A 287 14.31 18.78 11.31
C PRO A 287 13.62 19.98 10.64
N TYR A 288 12.41 19.79 10.12
CA TYR A 288 11.63 20.85 9.47
C TYR A 288 11.15 21.91 10.48
N ILE A 289 10.74 21.47 11.67
CA ILE A 289 10.36 22.38 12.77
C ILE A 289 11.56 23.19 13.22
N ASN A 290 12.74 22.59 13.36
CA ASN A 290 13.96 23.26 13.71
C ASN A 290 14.34 24.34 12.69
N GLU A 291 14.21 24.03 11.39
CA GLU A 291 14.47 25.00 10.33
C GLU A 291 13.47 26.18 10.39
N GLN A 292 12.18 25.87 10.51
CA GLN A 292 11.10 26.87 10.52
C GLN A 292 11.15 27.81 11.74
N LEU A 293 11.45 27.26 12.92
CA LEU A 293 11.39 27.99 14.19
C LEU A 293 12.78 28.44 14.70
N GLY A 294 13.86 28.09 14.00
CA GLY A 294 15.24 28.36 14.44
C GLY A 294 15.59 27.63 15.76
N THR A 295 14.96 26.49 16.03
CA THR A 295 15.19 25.68 17.23
C THR A 295 16.25 24.60 16.98
N LYS A 296 16.71 23.96 18.07
CA LYS A 296 17.64 22.81 18.04
C LYS A 296 17.04 21.66 18.84
N MET A 297 15.78 21.34 18.57
CA MET A 297 15.13 20.19 19.18
C MET A 297 15.82 18.92 18.71
N ASN A 298 16.07 17.98 19.62
CA ASN A 298 16.48 16.62 19.31
C ASN A 298 15.44 15.67 19.91
N LEU A 299 14.87 14.81 19.07
CA LEU A 299 13.92 13.78 19.46
C LEU A 299 14.44 12.43 18.91
N GLU A 300 14.89 11.57 19.80
CA GLU A 300 15.39 10.23 19.42
C GLU A 300 14.24 9.22 19.33
N ASP A 301 13.39 9.21 20.36
CA ASP A 301 12.24 8.34 20.50
C ASP A 301 11.03 9.11 21.03
N GLY A 302 9.83 8.61 20.73
CA GLY A 302 8.57 9.14 21.22
C GLY A 302 7.94 10.20 20.31
N ILE A 303 6.85 10.77 20.81
CA ILE A 303 6.03 11.79 20.15
C ILE A 303 6.08 13.07 20.99
N TYR A 304 6.62 14.15 20.43
CA TYR A 304 6.73 15.46 21.09
C TYR A 304 5.40 16.20 21.04
N ILE A 305 4.87 16.61 22.19
CA ILE A 305 3.67 17.43 22.29
C ILE A 305 4.02 18.89 22.00
N ALA A 306 3.55 19.38 20.86
CA ALA A 306 3.75 20.77 20.44
C ALA A 306 2.68 21.70 20.99
N GLU A 307 1.43 21.23 21.12
CA GLU A 307 0.31 21.99 21.64
C GLU A 307 -0.74 21.06 22.25
N ILE A 308 -1.45 21.54 23.26
CA ILE A 308 -2.56 20.84 23.88
C ILE A 308 -3.85 21.60 23.63
N ILE A 309 -4.86 20.89 23.16
CA ILE A 309 -6.19 21.46 22.90
C ILE A 309 -6.87 21.70 24.26
N ARG A 310 -7.31 22.92 24.49
CA ARG A 310 -7.98 23.30 25.74
C ARG A 310 -9.22 22.44 26.02
N ASN A 311 -9.42 22.03 27.25
CA ASN A 311 -10.49 21.15 27.73
C ASN A 311 -10.45 19.71 27.16
N SER A 312 -9.40 19.33 26.43
CA SER A 312 -9.19 17.97 25.92
C SER A 312 -8.84 16.97 27.05
N PRO A 313 -8.84 15.67 26.77
CA PRO A 313 -8.30 14.65 27.67
C PRO A 313 -6.88 14.92 28.13
N ALA A 314 -5.98 15.31 27.24
CA ALA A 314 -4.60 15.65 27.55
C ALA A 314 -4.50 16.86 28.50
N ASP A 315 -5.33 17.90 28.28
CA ASP A 315 -5.39 19.09 29.15
C ASP A 315 -5.88 18.70 30.56
N LYS A 316 -6.95 17.93 30.66
CA LYS A 316 -7.48 17.43 31.95
C LYS A 316 -6.49 16.56 32.68
N ALA A 317 -5.70 15.78 31.96
CA ALA A 317 -4.61 14.95 32.49
C ALA A 317 -3.36 15.78 32.84
N LYS A 318 -3.36 17.10 32.57
CA LYS A 318 -2.24 18.02 32.85
C LYS A 318 -0.96 17.70 32.10
N LEU A 319 -1.05 17.03 30.95
CA LEU A 319 0.07 16.98 30.01
C LEU A 319 0.45 18.41 29.59
N LYS A 320 1.68 18.62 29.19
CA LYS A 320 2.22 19.93 28.83
C LYS A 320 2.85 19.93 27.45
N LYS A 321 2.86 21.08 26.81
CA LYS A 321 3.77 21.34 25.68
C LYS A 321 5.20 21.02 26.12
N GLY A 322 5.92 20.27 25.30
CA GLY A 322 7.28 19.82 25.58
C GLY A 322 7.38 18.43 26.21
N ASP A 323 6.25 17.83 26.60
CA ASP A 323 6.25 16.42 27.00
C ASP A 323 6.49 15.52 25.80
N ILE A 324 7.10 14.35 26.03
CA ILE A 324 7.36 13.34 25.01
C ILE A 324 6.59 12.09 25.39
N ILE A 325 5.61 11.70 24.58
CA ILE A 325 4.85 10.45 24.75
C ILE A 325 5.70 9.30 24.22
N LEU A 326 6.04 8.34 25.08
CA LEU A 326 6.86 7.18 24.74
C LEU A 326 6.01 5.96 24.36
N GLU A 327 4.91 5.76 25.08
CA GLU A 327 4.02 4.59 24.88
C GLU A 327 2.57 4.96 25.16
N ILE A 328 1.69 4.21 24.49
CA ILE A 328 0.26 4.16 24.79
C ILE A 328 -0.14 2.70 24.96
N ASP A 329 -0.71 2.34 26.13
CA ASP A 329 -1.06 0.95 26.50
C ASP A 329 0.07 -0.06 26.18
N ARG A 330 1.33 0.29 26.52
CA ARG A 330 2.57 -0.47 26.26
C ARG A 330 2.99 -0.58 24.78
N ILE A 331 2.29 0.07 23.87
CA ILE A 331 2.71 0.20 22.47
C ILE A 331 3.70 1.35 22.38
N LYS A 332 4.94 1.06 21.95
CA LYS A 332 5.96 2.07 21.68
C LYS A 332 5.52 3.03 20.58
N LEU A 333 5.70 4.32 20.81
CA LEU A 333 5.33 5.38 19.89
C LEU A 333 6.59 6.07 19.36
N ASN A 334 6.95 5.76 18.12
CA ASN A 334 8.03 6.43 17.39
C ASN A 334 7.54 7.18 16.16
N LYS A 335 6.25 6.98 15.78
CA LYS A 335 5.59 7.60 14.63
C LYS A 335 4.20 8.11 15.02
N MET A 336 3.86 9.28 14.50
CA MET A 336 2.51 9.84 14.67
C MET A 336 1.43 8.93 14.08
N SER A 337 1.74 8.22 12.98
CA SER A 337 0.83 7.26 12.39
C SER A 337 0.43 6.13 13.35
N THR A 338 1.38 5.63 14.16
CA THR A 338 1.11 4.60 15.17
C THR A 338 0.13 5.11 16.23
N LEU A 339 0.36 6.31 16.77
CA LEU A 339 -0.56 6.94 17.72
C LEU A 339 -1.94 7.17 17.10
N ARG A 340 -1.99 7.71 15.88
CA ARG A 340 -3.25 8.01 15.18
C ARG A 340 -4.06 6.74 14.92
N ASN A 341 -3.45 5.69 14.36
CA ASN A 341 -4.12 4.43 14.08
C ASN A 341 -4.65 3.78 15.36
N TYR A 342 -3.86 3.83 16.43
CA TYR A 342 -4.30 3.33 17.75
C TYR A 342 -5.53 4.09 18.26
N ILE A 343 -5.54 5.42 18.18
CA ILE A 343 -6.68 6.23 18.61
C ILE A 343 -7.91 5.98 17.70
N TYR A 344 -7.73 5.72 16.40
CA TYR A 344 -8.84 5.37 15.51
C TYR A 344 -9.52 4.05 15.87
N GLU A 345 -8.82 3.11 16.52
CA GLU A 345 -9.41 1.87 17.04
C GLU A 345 -10.24 2.08 18.30
N LYS A 346 -9.97 3.16 19.04
CA LYS A 346 -10.62 3.44 20.33
C LYS A 346 -11.99 4.11 20.17
N GLU A 347 -12.83 3.93 21.20
CA GLU A 347 -14.12 4.60 21.31
C GLU A 347 -14.03 5.81 22.26
N VAL A 348 -15.00 6.71 22.13
CA VAL A 348 -15.19 7.80 23.10
C VAL A 348 -15.50 7.21 24.47
N GLY A 349 -14.73 7.61 25.48
CA GLY A 349 -14.83 7.08 26.85
C GLY A 349 -13.85 5.96 27.19
N ASP A 350 -13.14 5.42 26.20
CA ASP A 350 -12.08 4.45 26.46
C ASP A 350 -10.96 5.09 27.29
N LYS A 351 -10.38 4.30 28.18
CA LYS A 351 -9.23 4.66 28.98
C LYS A 351 -7.99 4.11 28.34
N VAL A 352 -6.95 4.95 28.30
CA VAL A 352 -5.62 4.60 27.78
C VAL A 352 -4.55 5.01 28.78
N THR A 353 -3.54 4.19 28.92
CA THR A 353 -2.37 4.49 29.77
C THR A 353 -1.25 5.06 28.92
N ILE A 354 -0.79 6.24 29.27
CA ILE A 354 0.30 6.95 28.56
C ILE A 354 1.54 6.99 29.43
N ARG A 355 2.65 6.46 28.92
CA ARG A 355 3.99 6.66 29.49
C ARG A 355 4.67 7.81 28.74
N TYR A 356 5.16 8.79 29.47
CA TYR A 356 5.70 10.02 28.89
C TYR A 356 6.84 10.60 29.71
N ILE A 357 7.65 11.46 29.09
CA ILE A 357 8.69 12.24 29.73
C ILE A 357 8.19 13.65 29.98
N HIS A 358 8.25 14.09 31.24
CA HIS A 358 8.04 15.47 31.67
C HIS A 358 9.27 15.94 32.46
N ASN A 359 9.89 17.05 32.07
CA ASN A 359 11.09 17.59 32.75
C ASN A 359 12.18 16.52 32.96
N LYS A 360 12.50 15.72 31.97
CA LYS A 360 13.49 14.63 31.97
C LYS A 360 13.16 13.45 32.91
N LYS A 361 11.94 13.37 33.43
CA LYS A 361 11.49 12.27 34.28
C LYS A 361 10.39 11.50 33.56
N GLU A 362 10.49 10.18 33.60
CA GLU A 362 9.39 9.32 33.10
C GLU A 362 8.24 9.34 34.11
N ASN A 363 7.04 9.37 33.55
CA ASN A 363 5.77 9.36 34.26
C ASN A 363 4.78 8.45 33.51
N GLU A 364 3.75 8.01 34.21
CA GLU A 364 2.64 7.25 33.66
C GLU A 364 1.32 7.86 34.13
N ILE A 365 0.32 7.90 33.22
CA ILE A 365 -1.00 8.45 33.53
C ILE A 365 -2.07 7.75 32.73
N GLU A 366 -3.22 7.48 33.38
CA GLU A 366 -4.43 6.98 32.70
C GLU A 366 -5.26 8.19 32.21
N ILE A 367 -5.69 8.15 30.95
CA ILE A 367 -6.47 9.21 30.30
C ILE A 367 -7.72 8.63 29.70
N THR A 368 -8.87 9.25 29.96
CA THR A 368 -10.14 8.89 29.30
C THR A 368 -10.30 9.72 28.03
N LEU A 369 -10.40 9.06 26.88
CA LEU A 369 -10.55 9.72 25.58
C LEU A 369 -11.92 10.42 25.46
N SER A 370 -11.95 11.54 24.77
CA SER A 370 -13.19 12.27 24.48
C SER A 370 -13.54 12.26 22.98
N LYS A 371 -14.69 12.76 22.62
CA LYS A 371 -15.06 13.00 21.22
C LYS A 371 -14.15 14.08 20.62
N LYS A 372 -13.68 13.85 19.37
CA LYS A 372 -12.94 14.86 18.57
C LYS A 372 -13.81 16.04 18.22
#